data_c2776a1d166d60dbd2fc41cacde23d67
#
_entry.id   c2776a1d166d60dbd2fc41cacde23d67
#
_cell.length_a   1.000
_cell.length_b   1.000
_cell.length_c   1.000
_cell.angle_alpha   90.00
_cell.angle_beta   90.00
_cell.angle_gamma   90.00
#
_symmetry.space_group_name_H-M   'P 1'
#
loop_
_entity.id
_entity.type
_entity.pdbx_description
1 polymer ?
#
loop_
_entity_poly.entity_id
_entity_poly.type
_entity_poly.pdbx_seq_one_letter_code
_entity_poly.pdbx_strand_id
1 'polypeptide(L)'
;MMTLHTFDSCPYCTRVKALIGLKNLDVKVKTFPLGELEPSVAAKLGKFTVPILQLTSAAEKQTELMTESLDIFAFLDQLPSSLNVEPYFSRYTLSTIVQDMLDDLKPYTAKLCYPRMPLLGLPELSTESAMALFVHSREEYLGASLAELLSKTEDYLPQLEGALLKMVPEIDMMSVVNTTRDLTIDDIALFSELRNLTMIGELSIPQIIRDYLEIISQRTQVALFAPVYADRTVR
;
A
#
# COMPACT_ATOMS: atom_id res chain seq x y z
N MET A 1 6.20 -13.77 -19.20
CA MET A 1 6.39 -12.38 -18.72
C MET A 1 5.33 -12.08 -17.68
N MET A 2 5.73 -11.46 -16.56
CA MET A 2 4.83 -11.08 -15.47
C MET A 2 4.70 -9.55 -15.40
N THR A 3 3.47 -9.05 -15.29
CA THR A 3 3.20 -7.62 -15.10
C THR A 3 2.25 -7.43 -13.94
N LEU A 4 2.65 -6.63 -12.94
CA LEU A 4 1.82 -6.25 -11.82
C LEU A 4 1.19 -4.87 -12.09
N HIS A 5 -0.12 -4.82 -12.25
CA HIS A 5 -0.88 -3.58 -12.38
C HIS A 5 -1.25 -3.06 -10.98
N THR A 6 -0.89 -1.82 -10.69
CA THR A 6 -0.94 -1.28 -9.32
C THR A 6 -1.40 0.17 -9.28
N PHE A 7 -1.76 0.61 -8.05
CA PHE A 7 -1.74 2.02 -7.64
C PHE A 7 -0.66 2.22 -6.58
N ASP A 8 -0.03 3.37 -6.55
CA ASP A 8 1.07 3.62 -5.61
C ASP A 8 0.56 3.83 -4.19
N SER A 9 -0.60 4.45 -4.01
CA SER A 9 -1.24 4.65 -2.71
C SER A 9 -2.01 3.44 -2.17
N CYS A 10 -2.17 2.37 -2.95
CA CYS A 10 -2.92 1.20 -2.52
C CYS A 10 -2.09 0.31 -1.59
N PRO A 11 -2.47 0.09 -0.32
CA PRO A 11 -1.70 -0.75 0.61
C PRO A 11 -1.65 -2.22 0.16
N TYR A 12 -2.70 -2.74 -0.46
CA TYR A 12 -2.69 -4.10 -1.02
C TYR A 12 -1.70 -4.26 -2.18
N CYS A 13 -1.54 -3.22 -3.01
CA CYS A 13 -0.51 -3.17 -4.04
C CYS A 13 0.89 -3.09 -3.43
N THR A 14 1.04 -2.31 -2.36
CA THR A 14 2.30 -2.15 -1.63
C THR A 14 2.79 -3.48 -1.06
N ARG A 15 1.90 -4.36 -0.55
CA ARG A 15 2.27 -5.71 -0.10
C ARG A 15 3.01 -6.49 -1.18
N VAL A 16 2.45 -6.51 -2.39
CA VAL A 16 3.04 -7.25 -3.51
C VAL A 16 4.34 -6.58 -4.01
N LYS A 17 4.35 -5.25 -4.10
CA LYS A 17 5.57 -4.50 -4.45
C LYS A 17 6.71 -4.76 -3.46
N ALA A 18 6.39 -4.83 -2.16
CA ALA A 18 7.37 -5.11 -1.12
C ALA A 18 8.03 -6.50 -1.30
N LEU A 19 7.26 -7.53 -1.63
CA LEU A 19 7.81 -8.85 -1.93
C LEU A 19 8.70 -8.83 -3.18
N ILE A 20 8.24 -8.17 -4.25
CA ILE A 20 9.01 -8.05 -5.50
C ILE A 20 10.38 -7.44 -5.22
N GLY A 21 10.43 -6.34 -4.44
CA GLY A 21 11.69 -5.70 -4.07
C GLY A 21 12.53 -6.54 -3.13
N LEU A 22 11.94 -7.15 -2.10
CA LEU A 22 12.62 -7.98 -1.11
C LEU A 22 13.33 -9.19 -1.75
N LYS A 23 12.69 -9.84 -2.72
CA LYS A 23 13.25 -11.01 -3.45
C LYS A 23 13.96 -10.62 -4.75
N ASN A 24 13.91 -9.36 -5.15
CA ASN A 24 14.42 -8.90 -6.46
C ASN A 24 13.85 -9.73 -7.63
N LEU A 25 12.51 -9.85 -7.66
CA LEU A 25 11.82 -10.64 -8.69
C LEU A 25 11.72 -9.87 -10.02
N ASP A 26 11.87 -10.59 -11.13
CA ASP A 26 11.67 -10.04 -12.48
C ASP A 26 10.15 -9.91 -12.81
N VAL A 27 9.53 -8.91 -12.21
CA VAL A 27 8.12 -8.56 -12.42
C VAL A 27 8.03 -7.11 -12.83
N LYS A 28 7.44 -6.85 -14.00
CA LYS A 28 7.20 -5.47 -14.45
C LYS A 28 6.08 -4.84 -13.62
N VAL A 29 6.39 -3.81 -12.84
CA VAL A 29 5.40 -3.02 -12.13
C VAL A 29 4.87 -1.92 -13.04
N LYS A 30 3.54 -1.84 -13.22
CA LYS A 30 2.86 -0.85 -14.06
C LYS A 30 1.76 -0.16 -13.25
N THR A 31 1.94 1.12 -12.98
CA THR A 31 0.87 1.99 -12.47
C THR A 31 0.11 2.61 -13.64
N PHE A 32 -1.19 2.79 -13.51
CA PHE A 32 -2.08 3.35 -14.53
C PHE A 32 -3.08 4.31 -13.89
N PRO A 33 -3.62 5.30 -14.63
CA PRO A 33 -4.61 6.21 -14.09
C PRO A 33 -5.91 5.48 -13.70
N LEU A 34 -6.52 5.89 -12.61
CA LEU A 34 -7.77 5.31 -12.11
C LEU A 34 -8.87 5.38 -13.17
N GLY A 35 -9.50 4.25 -13.46
CA GLY A 35 -10.50 4.11 -14.52
C GLY A 35 -9.93 3.83 -15.91
N GLU A 36 -8.60 3.88 -16.10
CA GLU A 36 -7.93 3.73 -17.40
C GLU A 36 -7.11 2.42 -17.51
N LEU A 37 -7.61 1.35 -16.90
CA LEU A 37 -6.99 0.03 -17.07
C LEU A 37 -7.08 -0.40 -18.53
N GLU A 38 -6.00 -1.00 -19.04
CA GLU A 38 -5.93 -1.49 -20.40
C GLU A 38 -7.15 -2.39 -20.75
N PRO A 39 -7.88 -2.11 -21.85
CA PRO A 39 -9.13 -2.80 -22.17
C PRO A 39 -9.01 -4.33 -22.25
N SER A 40 -7.88 -4.84 -22.73
CA SER A 40 -7.61 -6.29 -22.83
C SER A 40 -7.49 -6.97 -21.46
N VAL A 41 -7.07 -6.23 -20.43
CA VAL A 41 -7.01 -6.68 -19.03
C VAL A 41 -8.37 -6.48 -18.37
N ALA A 42 -8.97 -5.30 -18.54
CA ALA A 42 -10.28 -4.96 -17.97
C ALA A 42 -11.39 -5.95 -18.40
N ALA A 43 -11.40 -6.35 -19.66
CA ALA A 43 -12.39 -7.29 -20.19
C ALA A 43 -12.36 -8.70 -19.56
N LYS A 44 -11.25 -9.05 -18.90
CA LYS A 44 -11.09 -10.36 -18.24
C LYS A 44 -11.39 -10.30 -16.73
N LEU A 45 -11.59 -9.09 -16.17
CA LEU A 45 -11.91 -8.90 -14.76
C LEU A 45 -13.42 -8.93 -14.56
N GLY A 46 -13.90 -9.71 -13.60
CA GLY A 46 -15.31 -9.69 -13.20
C GLY A 46 -15.68 -8.40 -12.43
N LYS A 47 -14.73 -7.85 -11.66
CA LYS A 47 -14.85 -6.61 -10.89
C LYS A 47 -13.50 -5.89 -10.92
N PHE A 48 -13.52 -4.57 -11.04
CA PHE A 48 -12.32 -3.77 -10.94
C PHE A 48 -11.70 -3.89 -9.54
N THR A 49 -10.43 -4.22 -9.49
CA THR A 49 -9.61 -4.31 -8.27
C THR A 49 -8.15 -4.07 -8.63
N VAL A 50 -7.33 -3.74 -7.64
CA VAL A 50 -5.87 -3.75 -7.69
C VAL A 50 -5.34 -4.31 -6.36
N PRO A 51 -4.20 -5.03 -6.36
CA PRO A 51 -3.32 -5.35 -7.48
C PRO A 51 -3.87 -6.41 -8.43
N ILE A 52 -3.37 -6.43 -9.68
CA ILE A 52 -3.64 -7.48 -10.66
C ILE A 52 -2.29 -8.00 -11.17
N LEU A 53 -2.01 -9.28 -10.98
CA LEU A 53 -0.87 -9.93 -11.60
C LEU A 53 -1.32 -10.53 -12.94
N GLN A 54 -0.72 -10.04 -14.02
CA GLN A 54 -0.92 -10.55 -15.36
C GLN A 54 0.23 -11.50 -15.72
N LEU A 55 -0.12 -12.75 -16.04
CA LEU A 55 0.79 -13.77 -16.51
C LEU A 55 0.60 -13.95 -18.02
N THR A 56 1.64 -13.68 -18.82
CA THR A 56 1.57 -13.82 -20.27
C THR A 56 2.54 -14.91 -20.73
N SER A 57 1.99 -16.01 -21.25
CA SER A 57 2.76 -17.06 -21.90
C SER A 57 3.03 -16.69 -23.35
N ALA A 58 4.30 -16.61 -23.75
CA ALA A 58 4.69 -16.36 -25.13
C ALA A 58 4.36 -17.55 -26.04
N ALA A 59 4.42 -18.78 -25.50
CA ALA A 59 4.19 -20.00 -26.25
C ALA A 59 2.69 -20.26 -26.55
N GLU A 60 1.82 -19.93 -25.59
CA GLU A 60 0.38 -20.27 -25.68
C GLU A 60 -0.48 -19.09 -26.10
N LYS A 61 0.09 -17.89 -26.23
CA LYS A 61 -0.65 -16.63 -26.44
C LYS A 61 -1.80 -16.42 -25.44
N GLN A 62 -1.68 -17.04 -24.26
CA GLN A 62 -2.67 -16.94 -23.20
C GLN A 62 -2.23 -15.88 -22.18
N THR A 63 -3.21 -15.21 -21.65
CA THR A 63 -3.05 -14.25 -20.56
C THR A 63 -3.96 -14.67 -19.42
N GLU A 64 -3.36 -14.99 -18.29
CA GLU A 64 -4.06 -15.26 -17.04
C GLU A 64 -3.95 -14.05 -16.14
N LEU A 65 -4.98 -13.81 -15.34
CA LEU A 65 -5.02 -12.75 -14.35
C LEU A 65 -5.22 -13.36 -12.97
N MET A 66 -4.43 -12.90 -12.02
CA MET A 66 -4.58 -13.17 -10.60
C MET A 66 -4.90 -11.87 -9.88
N THR A 67 -5.91 -11.91 -9.03
CA THR A 67 -6.29 -10.83 -8.10
C THR A 67 -6.06 -11.31 -6.66
N GLU A 68 -6.44 -10.54 -5.66
CA GLU A 68 -6.20 -10.79 -4.24
C GLU A 68 -4.70 -10.75 -3.87
N SER A 69 -4.36 -9.73 -3.10
CA SER A 69 -2.95 -9.41 -2.82
C SER A 69 -2.18 -10.52 -2.12
N LEU A 70 -2.83 -11.29 -1.23
CA LEU A 70 -2.16 -12.38 -0.52
C LEU A 70 -1.98 -13.62 -1.40
N ASP A 71 -2.89 -13.89 -2.33
CA ASP A 71 -2.76 -14.98 -3.30
C ASP A 71 -1.63 -14.69 -4.30
N ILE A 72 -1.58 -13.44 -4.81
CA ILE A 72 -0.46 -12.97 -5.65
C ILE A 72 0.86 -13.07 -4.88
N PHE A 73 0.86 -12.63 -3.62
CA PHE A 73 2.03 -12.69 -2.75
C PHE A 73 2.52 -14.13 -2.57
N ALA A 74 1.62 -15.06 -2.22
CA ALA A 74 1.95 -16.47 -2.06
C ALA A 74 2.50 -17.08 -3.34
N PHE A 75 1.88 -16.79 -4.49
CA PHE A 75 2.36 -17.25 -5.80
C PHE A 75 3.77 -16.75 -6.11
N LEU A 76 4.00 -15.44 -5.96
CA LEU A 76 5.30 -14.84 -6.27
C LEU A 76 6.42 -15.29 -5.32
N ASP A 77 6.10 -15.56 -4.05
CA ASP A 77 7.10 -16.03 -3.07
C ASP A 77 7.63 -17.44 -3.39
N GLN A 78 6.82 -18.28 -4.07
CA GLN A 78 7.28 -19.59 -4.53
C GLN A 78 8.26 -19.52 -5.70
N LEU A 79 8.37 -18.37 -6.38
CA LEU A 79 9.26 -18.23 -7.52
C LEU A 79 10.71 -18.09 -7.03
N PRO A 80 11.66 -18.80 -7.67
CA PRO A 80 13.07 -18.57 -7.42
C PRO A 80 13.49 -17.17 -7.85
N SER A 81 14.42 -16.59 -7.12
CA SER A 81 15.02 -15.30 -7.44
C SER A 81 16.54 -15.38 -7.45
N SER A 82 17.18 -14.32 -7.90
CA SER A 82 18.65 -14.19 -7.83
C SER A 82 19.19 -14.13 -6.41
N LEU A 83 18.36 -13.77 -5.43
CA LEU A 83 18.72 -13.59 -4.03
C LEU A 83 18.33 -14.79 -3.16
N ASN A 84 17.24 -15.49 -3.51
CA ASN A 84 16.71 -16.58 -2.71
C ASN A 84 15.96 -17.60 -3.59
N VAL A 85 16.34 -18.86 -3.52
CA VAL A 85 15.71 -19.96 -4.28
C VAL A 85 14.46 -20.46 -3.55
N GLU A 86 14.48 -20.46 -2.21
CA GLU A 86 13.38 -20.91 -1.37
C GLU A 86 12.37 -19.80 -1.11
N PRO A 87 11.12 -20.14 -0.75
CA PRO A 87 10.16 -19.16 -0.26
C PRO A 87 10.72 -18.40 0.95
N TYR A 88 10.50 -17.08 0.96
CA TYR A 88 10.96 -16.23 2.06
C TYR A 88 10.02 -16.31 3.27
N PHE A 89 8.72 -16.52 3.04
CA PHE A 89 7.70 -16.51 4.08
C PHE A 89 7.18 -17.90 4.38
N SER A 90 7.05 -18.22 5.68
CA SER A 90 6.52 -19.50 6.16
C SER A 90 4.99 -19.57 6.16
N ARG A 91 4.30 -18.44 6.05
CA ARG A 91 2.83 -18.32 6.01
C ARG A 91 2.39 -17.11 5.19
N TYR A 92 1.15 -17.16 4.67
CA TYR A 92 0.56 -16.09 3.84
C TYR A 92 -0.78 -15.55 4.40
N THR A 93 -1.08 -15.87 5.67
CA THR A 93 -2.24 -15.35 6.38
C THR A 93 -1.78 -14.38 7.46
N LEU A 94 -2.52 -13.30 7.66
CA LEU A 94 -2.26 -12.35 8.73
C LEU A 94 -2.65 -12.94 10.09
N SER A 95 -1.95 -12.52 11.14
CA SER A 95 -2.40 -12.78 12.51
C SER A 95 -3.64 -11.95 12.84
N THR A 96 -4.46 -12.45 13.76
CA THR A 96 -5.65 -11.73 14.21
C THR A 96 -5.28 -10.36 14.80
N ILE A 97 -4.21 -10.29 15.58
CA ILE A 97 -3.72 -9.03 16.17
C ILE A 97 -3.46 -7.98 15.08
N VAL A 98 -2.74 -8.34 14.02
CA VAL A 98 -2.43 -7.41 12.95
C VAL A 98 -3.68 -7.05 12.15
N GLN A 99 -4.59 -8.02 11.91
CA GLN A 99 -5.84 -7.73 11.23
C GLN A 99 -6.69 -6.72 12.03
N ASP A 100 -6.83 -6.91 13.33
CA ASP A 100 -7.57 -6.00 14.22
C ASP A 100 -6.95 -4.59 14.22
N MET A 101 -5.60 -4.49 14.29
CA MET A 101 -4.90 -3.20 14.21
C MET A 101 -5.13 -2.49 12.87
N LEU A 102 -5.10 -3.22 11.76
CA LEU A 102 -5.36 -2.65 10.44
C LEU A 102 -6.80 -2.15 10.33
N ASP A 103 -7.75 -2.87 10.91
CA ASP A 103 -9.16 -2.48 10.92
C ASP A 103 -9.39 -1.24 11.81
N ASP A 104 -8.72 -1.14 12.95
CA ASP A 104 -8.75 0.03 13.85
C ASP A 104 -8.17 1.30 13.18
N LEU A 105 -7.19 1.17 12.30
CA LEU A 105 -6.58 2.30 11.60
C LEU A 105 -7.46 2.84 10.45
N LYS A 106 -8.21 1.97 9.77
CA LYS A 106 -8.96 2.32 8.53
C LYS A 106 -9.83 3.57 8.61
N PRO A 107 -10.62 3.81 9.68
CA PRO A 107 -11.48 5.01 9.75
C PRO A 107 -10.69 6.31 9.73
N TYR A 108 -9.49 6.32 10.27
CA TYR A 108 -8.62 7.50 10.35
C TYR A 108 -7.79 7.66 9.09
N THR A 109 -7.23 6.56 8.58
CA THR A 109 -6.42 6.58 7.36
C THR A 109 -7.22 7.11 6.16
N ALA A 110 -8.48 6.69 6.00
CA ALA A 110 -9.34 7.19 4.94
C ALA A 110 -9.56 8.71 5.03
N LYS A 111 -9.88 9.23 6.24
CA LYS A 111 -10.16 10.67 6.45
C LYS A 111 -8.92 11.55 6.33
N LEU A 112 -7.74 11.03 6.66
CA LEU A 112 -6.50 11.80 6.68
C LEU A 112 -5.65 11.61 5.41
N CYS A 113 -5.63 10.41 4.81
CA CYS A 113 -4.81 10.16 3.62
C CYS A 113 -5.52 10.56 2.32
N TYR A 114 -6.81 10.25 2.15
CA TYR A 114 -7.51 10.58 0.89
C TYR A 114 -7.48 12.07 0.52
N PRO A 115 -7.64 13.02 1.45
CA PRO A 115 -7.51 14.44 1.12
C PRO A 115 -6.10 14.85 0.66
N ARG A 116 -5.07 14.09 1.01
CA ARG A 116 -3.67 14.39 0.67
C ARG A 116 -3.20 13.74 -0.63
N MET A 117 -3.83 12.65 -1.05
CA MET A 117 -3.46 11.92 -2.27
C MET A 117 -3.48 12.79 -3.54
N PRO A 118 -4.47 13.68 -3.77
CA PRO A 118 -4.45 14.61 -4.89
C PRO A 118 -3.24 15.55 -4.94
N LEU A 119 -2.60 15.80 -3.80
CA LEU A 119 -1.49 16.73 -3.65
C LEU A 119 -0.10 16.08 -3.84
N LEU A 120 -0.05 14.74 -3.96
CA LEU A 120 1.19 13.97 -4.05
C LEU A 120 1.70 13.73 -5.48
N GLY A 121 0.91 14.10 -6.52
CA GLY A 121 1.26 13.81 -7.91
C GLY A 121 1.32 12.31 -8.21
N LEU A 122 0.44 11.52 -7.60
CA LEU A 122 0.39 10.07 -7.76
C LEU A 122 0.11 9.67 -9.22
N PRO A 123 0.81 8.66 -9.78
CA PRO A 123 0.59 8.22 -11.16
C PRO A 123 -0.85 7.79 -11.45
N GLU A 124 -1.53 7.18 -10.48
CA GLU A 124 -2.93 6.78 -10.59
C GLU A 124 -3.92 7.97 -10.61
N LEU A 125 -3.46 9.18 -10.33
CA LEU A 125 -4.25 10.41 -10.36
C LEU A 125 -3.73 11.41 -11.43
N SER A 126 -2.95 10.93 -12.41
CA SER A 126 -2.23 11.77 -13.36
C SER A 126 -3.09 12.37 -14.47
N THR A 127 -4.33 11.89 -14.67
CA THR A 127 -5.27 12.45 -15.66
C THR A 127 -6.44 13.16 -14.97
N GLU A 128 -7.05 14.12 -15.65
CA GLU A 128 -8.23 14.84 -15.12
C GLU A 128 -9.39 13.89 -14.82
N SER A 129 -9.62 12.88 -15.68
CA SER A 129 -10.64 11.86 -15.50
C SER A 129 -10.39 11.01 -14.27
N ALA A 130 -9.17 10.56 -14.07
CA ALA A 130 -8.77 9.76 -12.90
C ALA A 130 -8.89 10.56 -11.60
N MET A 131 -8.45 11.82 -11.61
CA MET A 131 -8.56 12.74 -10.48
C MET A 131 -10.03 12.98 -10.12
N ALA A 132 -10.88 13.31 -11.11
CA ALA A 132 -12.31 13.55 -10.89
C ALA A 132 -13.02 12.29 -10.35
N LEU A 133 -12.71 11.12 -10.91
CA LEU A 133 -13.24 9.84 -10.44
C LEU A 133 -12.82 9.53 -9.00
N PHE A 134 -11.56 9.79 -8.67
CA PHE A 134 -11.04 9.62 -7.31
C PHE A 134 -11.78 10.52 -6.32
N VAL A 135 -11.79 11.83 -6.57
CA VAL A 135 -12.44 12.81 -5.69
C VAL A 135 -13.90 12.43 -5.47
N HIS A 136 -14.67 12.24 -6.55
CA HIS A 136 -16.08 11.89 -6.46
C HIS A 136 -16.31 10.62 -5.62
N SER A 137 -15.59 9.54 -5.93
CA SER A 137 -15.79 8.26 -5.22
C SER A 137 -15.38 8.30 -3.75
N ARG A 138 -14.38 9.12 -3.39
CA ARG A 138 -13.93 9.24 -1.99
C ARG A 138 -14.83 10.16 -1.18
N GLU A 139 -15.31 11.26 -1.76
CA GLU A 139 -16.29 12.13 -1.12
C GLU A 139 -17.62 11.41 -0.90
N GLU A 140 -18.09 10.62 -1.87
CA GLU A 140 -19.27 9.76 -1.71
C GLU A 140 -19.08 8.74 -0.58
N TYR A 141 -17.94 8.05 -0.54
CA TYR A 141 -17.61 7.06 0.50
C TYR A 141 -17.54 7.67 1.90
N LEU A 142 -16.95 8.87 2.03
CA LEU A 142 -16.72 9.54 3.31
C LEU A 142 -17.92 10.41 3.76
N GLY A 143 -18.84 10.73 2.86
CA GLY A 143 -19.96 11.62 3.12
C GLY A 143 -19.56 13.08 3.39
N ALA A 144 -18.35 13.48 2.97
CA ALA A 144 -17.81 14.83 3.16
C ALA A 144 -16.81 15.14 2.03
N SER A 145 -16.62 16.43 1.73
CA SER A 145 -15.61 16.83 0.74
C SER A 145 -14.18 16.60 1.25
N LEU A 146 -13.25 16.30 0.32
CA LEU A 146 -11.84 16.13 0.68
C LEU A 146 -11.25 17.42 1.28
N ALA A 147 -11.70 18.59 0.81
CA ALA A 147 -11.28 19.90 1.35
C ALA A 147 -11.76 20.09 2.79
N GLU A 148 -13.01 19.72 3.11
CA GLU A 148 -13.53 19.75 4.48
C GLU A 148 -12.74 18.82 5.40
N LEU A 149 -12.48 17.58 4.98
CA LEU A 149 -11.72 16.60 5.78
C LEU A 149 -10.27 17.07 5.99
N LEU A 150 -9.64 17.69 4.99
CA LEU A 150 -8.31 18.27 5.13
C LEU A 150 -8.29 19.37 6.18
N SER A 151 -9.31 20.24 6.20
CA SER A 151 -9.43 21.32 7.18
C SER A 151 -9.67 20.83 8.61
N LYS A 152 -10.20 19.61 8.78
CA LYS A 152 -10.46 18.95 10.05
C LYS A 152 -9.33 17.98 10.47
N THR A 153 -8.16 18.10 9.90
CA THR A 153 -7.02 17.21 10.21
C THR A 153 -6.79 17.06 11.70
N GLU A 154 -6.74 18.18 12.44
CA GLU A 154 -6.49 18.20 13.90
C GLU A 154 -7.56 17.44 14.72
N ASP A 155 -8.77 17.30 14.22
CA ASP A 155 -9.85 16.58 14.90
C ASP A 155 -9.61 15.05 14.92
N TYR A 156 -8.85 14.53 13.94
CA TYR A 156 -8.60 13.10 13.76
C TYR A 156 -7.24 12.62 14.23
N LEU A 157 -6.25 13.52 14.36
CA LEU A 157 -4.88 13.16 14.75
C LEU A 157 -4.79 12.49 16.12
N PRO A 158 -5.45 12.98 17.21
CA PRO A 158 -5.30 12.37 18.53
C PRO A 158 -5.72 10.89 18.58
N GLN A 159 -6.76 10.53 17.82
CA GLN A 159 -7.24 9.14 17.77
C GLN A 159 -6.26 8.25 17.02
N LEU A 160 -5.71 8.72 15.88
CA LEU A 160 -4.72 7.99 15.12
C LEU A 160 -3.41 7.84 15.90
N GLU A 161 -2.93 8.89 16.54
CA GLU A 161 -1.73 8.86 17.38
C GLU A 161 -1.91 7.90 18.58
N GLY A 162 -3.09 7.91 19.19
CA GLY A 162 -3.46 6.95 20.23
C GLY A 162 -3.45 5.50 19.75
N ALA A 163 -3.92 5.23 18.52
CA ALA A 163 -3.87 3.90 17.91
C ALA A 163 -2.43 3.47 17.62
N LEU A 164 -1.58 4.36 17.09
CA LEU A 164 -0.17 4.07 16.86
C LEU A 164 0.59 3.77 18.16
N LEU A 165 0.32 4.50 19.24
CA LEU A 165 0.95 4.25 20.55
C LEU A 165 0.54 2.89 21.11
N LYS A 166 -0.71 2.47 20.95
CA LYS A 166 -1.18 1.14 21.37
C LYS A 166 -0.55 0.00 20.57
N MET A 167 -0.22 0.23 19.31
CA MET A 167 0.43 -0.77 18.45
C MET A 167 1.86 -1.10 18.90
N VAL A 168 2.60 -0.13 19.44
CA VAL A 168 4.04 -0.29 19.75
C VAL A 168 4.34 -1.48 20.67
N PRO A 169 3.64 -1.69 21.81
CA PRO A 169 3.93 -2.82 22.69
C PRO A 169 3.50 -4.19 22.13
N GLU A 170 2.63 -4.22 21.13
CA GLU A 170 2.05 -5.47 20.60
C GLU A 170 2.86 -6.07 19.45
N ILE A 171 3.72 -5.27 18.81
CA ILE A 171 4.51 -5.68 17.65
C ILE A 171 6.00 -5.59 17.97
N ASP A 172 6.72 -6.68 17.73
CA ASP A 172 8.19 -6.72 17.89
C ASP A 172 8.89 -5.98 16.73
N MET A 173 8.69 -4.65 16.70
CA MET A 173 9.34 -3.79 15.71
C MET A 173 10.84 -3.67 15.93
N MET A 174 11.30 -3.74 17.21
CA MET A 174 12.70 -3.58 17.57
C MET A 174 13.59 -4.66 16.94
N SER A 175 13.13 -5.89 16.89
CA SER A 175 13.88 -6.98 16.23
C SER A 175 14.00 -6.79 14.72
N VAL A 176 13.02 -6.12 14.07
CA VAL A 176 13.10 -5.74 12.65
C VAL A 176 14.10 -4.60 12.47
N VAL A 177 14.02 -3.57 13.30
CA VAL A 177 14.93 -2.41 13.25
C VAL A 177 16.38 -2.85 13.45
N ASN A 178 16.62 -3.74 14.42
CA ASN A 178 17.95 -4.28 14.70
C ASN A 178 18.36 -5.42 13.75
N THR A 179 17.51 -5.79 12.79
CA THR A 179 17.75 -6.90 11.85
C THR A 179 18.09 -8.24 12.52
N THR A 180 17.51 -8.49 13.69
CA THR A 180 17.71 -9.71 14.47
C THR A 180 16.71 -10.81 14.16
N ARG A 181 15.68 -10.51 13.35
CA ARG A 181 14.74 -11.46 12.75
C ARG A 181 14.41 -11.09 11.32
N ASP A 182 13.91 -12.06 10.57
CA ASP A 182 13.35 -11.84 9.26
C ASP A 182 11.98 -11.15 9.31
N LEU A 183 11.59 -10.56 8.18
CA LEU A 183 10.24 -10.00 8.01
C LEU A 183 9.21 -11.11 7.91
N THR A 184 8.06 -10.87 8.51
CA THR A 184 6.87 -11.72 8.39
C THR A 184 5.84 -11.09 7.45
N ILE A 185 4.80 -11.82 7.07
CA ILE A 185 3.68 -11.28 6.29
C ILE A 185 2.94 -10.18 7.07
N ASP A 186 2.93 -10.27 8.40
CA ASP A 186 2.37 -9.23 9.27
C ASP A 186 3.16 -7.93 9.17
N ASP A 187 4.50 -8.00 9.13
CA ASP A 187 5.35 -6.81 8.94
C ASP A 187 5.07 -6.14 7.59
N ILE A 188 4.94 -6.93 6.54
CA ILE A 188 4.63 -6.41 5.20
C ILE A 188 3.24 -5.76 5.16
N ALA A 189 2.25 -6.35 5.82
CA ALA A 189 0.90 -5.79 5.88
C ALA A 189 0.85 -4.49 6.68
N LEU A 190 1.49 -4.45 7.86
CA LEU A 190 1.61 -3.24 8.67
C LEU A 190 2.38 -2.14 7.93
N PHE A 191 3.53 -2.45 7.36
CA PHE A 191 4.30 -1.51 6.54
C PHE A 191 3.44 -0.90 5.44
N SER A 192 2.66 -1.72 4.75
CA SER A 192 1.86 -1.28 3.61
C SER A 192 0.79 -0.25 3.99
N GLU A 193 0.19 -0.37 5.17
CA GLU A 193 -0.79 0.58 5.67
C GLU A 193 -0.12 1.80 6.32
N LEU A 194 0.86 1.57 7.20
CA LEU A 194 1.58 2.63 7.90
C LEU A 194 2.39 3.52 6.95
N ARG A 195 2.84 2.99 5.82
CA ARG A 195 3.47 3.78 4.75
C ARG A 195 2.59 4.94 4.30
N ASN A 196 1.28 4.72 4.18
CA ASN A 196 0.36 5.77 3.77
C ASN A 196 0.28 6.89 4.81
N LEU A 197 0.48 6.59 6.09
CA LEU A 197 0.47 7.59 7.16
C LEU A 197 1.64 8.58 7.04
N THR A 198 2.73 8.21 6.35
CA THR A 198 3.87 9.13 6.17
C THR A 198 3.53 10.35 5.32
N MET A 199 2.43 10.32 4.54
CA MET A 199 1.96 11.49 3.80
C MET A 199 1.29 12.56 4.70
N ILE A 200 0.98 12.25 5.96
CA ILE A 200 0.31 13.17 6.88
C ILE A 200 1.38 13.98 7.61
N GLY A 201 1.59 15.22 7.17
CA GLY A 201 2.70 16.05 7.67
C GLY A 201 2.59 16.42 9.15
N GLU A 202 1.38 16.54 9.68
CA GLU A 202 1.09 16.90 11.07
C GLU A 202 1.17 15.71 12.03
N LEU A 203 1.18 14.47 11.52
CA LEU A 203 1.10 13.28 12.36
C LEU A 203 2.38 13.02 13.14
N SER A 204 2.27 12.90 14.47
CA SER A 204 3.34 12.48 15.36
C SER A 204 3.47 10.95 15.36
N ILE A 205 4.25 10.42 14.41
CA ILE A 205 4.54 8.98 14.37
C ILE A 205 5.61 8.65 15.42
N PRO A 206 5.40 7.67 16.34
CA PRO A 206 6.41 7.21 17.29
C PRO A 206 7.73 6.84 16.60
N GLN A 207 8.87 7.17 17.21
CA GLN A 207 10.19 6.98 16.59
C GLN A 207 10.43 5.52 16.17
N ILE A 208 10.06 4.55 17.01
CA ILE A 208 10.20 3.12 16.69
C ILE A 208 9.42 2.71 15.43
N ILE A 209 8.25 3.30 15.18
CA ILE A 209 7.47 3.06 13.96
C ILE A 209 8.17 3.71 12.76
N ARG A 210 8.75 4.90 12.91
CA ARG A 210 9.54 5.54 11.83
C ARG A 210 10.74 4.68 11.44
N ASP A 211 11.53 4.25 12.43
CA ASP A 211 12.70 3.39 12.19
C ASP A 211 12.30 2.07 11.52
N TYR A 212 11.20 1.47 11.98
CA TYR A 212 10.63 0.26 11.39
C TYR A 212 10.20 0.46 9.92
N LEU A 213 9.53 1.58 9.61
CA LEU A 213 9.13 1.92 8.24
C LEU A 213 10.35 2.15 7.34
N GLU A 214 11.38 2.85 7.84
CA GLU A 214 12.60 3.12 7.08
C GLU A 214 13.35 1.83 6.73
N ILE A 215 13.53 0.93 7.68
CA ILE A 215 14.20 -0.36 7.47
C ILE A 215 13.44 -1.21 6.45
N ILE A 216 12.12 -1.33 6.57
CA ILE A 216 11.34 -2.11 5.60
C ILE A 216 11.34 -1.44 4.24
N SER A 217 11.20 -0.12 4.16
CA SER A 217 11.31 0.65 2.92
C SER A 217 12.63 0.36 2.17
N GLN A 218 13.74 0.38 2.88
CA GLN A 218 15.07 0.06 2.32
C GLN A 218 15.15 -1.39 1.84
N ARG A 219 14.72 -2.36 2.66
CA ARG A 219 14.77 -3.79 2.33
C ARG A 219 13.88 -4.16 1.16
N THR A 220 12.72 -3.52 1.03
CA THR A 220 11.71 -3.81 0.00
C THR A 220 11.81 -2.90 -1.22
N GLN A 221 12.66 -1.88 -1.19
CA GLN A 221 12.79 -0.85 -2.23
C GLN A 221 11.47 -0.10 -2.52
N VAL A 222 10.57 -0.04 -1.54
CA VAL A 222 9.31 0.72 -1.63
C VAL A 222 9.45 2.02 -0.84
N ALA A 223 9.52 3.13 -1.54
CA ALA A 223 9.71 4.45 -0.92
C ALA A 223 8.54 4.86 -0.03
N LEU A 224 8.82 5.59 1.04
CA LEU A 224 7.83 6.27 1.85
C LEU A 224 7.29 7.51 1.10
N PHE A 225 6.13 8.02 1.50
CA PHE A 225 5.59 9.25 0.94
C PHE A 225 6.25 10.49 1.55
N ALA A 226 6.37 11.54 0.75
CA ALA A 226 6.69 12.87 1.25
C ALA A 226 5.50 13.42 2.05
N PRO A 227 5.74 14.14 3.17
CA PRO A 227 4.68 14.70 3.98
C PRO A 227 3.94 15.84 3.26
N VAL A 228 2.62 15.86 3.39
CA VAL A 228 1.71 16.92 2.92
C VAL A 228 1.01 17.51 4.12
N TYR A 229 1.13 18.84 4.28
CA TYR A 229 0.51 19.59 5.37
C TYR A 229 -0.82 20.20 4.93
N ALA A 230 -1.79 20.24 5.83
CA ALA A 230 -3.14 20.77 5.54
C ALA A 230 -3.17 22.28 5.24
N ASP A 231 -2.20 23.04 5.76
CA ASP A 231 -2.05 24.48 5.54
C ASP A 231 -1.44 24.84 4.16
N ARG A 232 -0.92 23.86 3.44
CA ARG A 232 -0.45 24.08 2.06
C ARG A 232 -1.65 24.16 1.12
N THR A 233 -2.29 25.32 1.11
CA THR A 233 -3.16 25.70 0.00
C THR A 233 -2.40 25.54 -1.32
N VAL A 234 -2.92 24.71 -2.20
CA VAL A 234 -2.44 24.59 -3.59
C VAL A 234 -2.46 26.00 -4.17
N ARG A 235 -1.28 26.55 -4.46
CA ARG A 235 -1.13 27.77 -5.26
C ARG A 235 -1.16 27.41 -6.73
#